data_2f90a872a2a241791703f5f0c67df65b
#
_entry.id   2f90a872a2a241791703f5f0c67df65b
#
_cell.length_a   1.000
_cell.length_b   1.000
_cell.length_c   1.000
_cell.angle_alpha   90.00
_cell.angle_beta   90.00
_cell.angle_gamma   90.00
#
_symmetry.space_group_name_H-M   'P 1'
#
loop_
_entity.id
_entity.type
_entity.pdbx_description
1 polymer ?
#
loop_
_entity_poly.entity_id
_entity_poly.type
_entity_poly.pdbx_seq_one_letter_code
_entity_poly.pdbx_strand_id
1 'polypeptide(L)'
;MVDLSVGTPVDPTPEIVRTALADAADAPGYPTVHGTDAVRVAVTDWLSRRLGVDASPADVLPLIGTKEFVAWLPTLLGLGSADAVASPAVAYPTYVVGALIAGCRTVDVGQPAALTWLNSPANPTGEVMSVEQLRDVVASAREQGTVVVSDECYIELGWDAQP
;
A
#
# COMPACT_ATOMS: atom_id res chain seq x y z
N MET A 1 12.69 31.15 5.43
CA MET A 1 11.36 30.58 5.12
C MET A 1 11.46 29.08 5.38
N VAL A 2 10.59 28.51 6.16
CA VAL A 2 10.52 27.05 6.37
C VAL A 2 9.61 26.49 5.29
N ASP A 3 10.11 25.53 4.50
CA ASP A 3 9.32 24.83 3.49
C ASP A 3 8.63 23.62 4.14
N LEU A 4 7.31 23.59 4.10
CA LEU A 4 6.46 22.52 4.62
C LEU A 4 5.69 21.80 3.52
N SER A 5 6.07 22.01 2.25
CA SER A 5 5.35 21.43 1.11
C SER A 5 5.59 19.93 0.92
N VAL A 6 6.73 19.42 1.39
CA VAL A 6 7.08 17.99 1.29
C VAL A 6 7.60 17.50 2.64
N GLY A 7 6.93 16.49 3.19
CA GLY A 7 7.40 15.79 4.38
C GLY A 7 8.51 14.80 4.02
N THR A 8 9.72 15.05 4.55
CA THR A 8 10.86 14.16 4.34
C THR A 8 11.46 13.80 5.70
N PRO A 9 11.73 12.50 5.97
CA PRO A 9 12.46 12.08 7.17
C PRO A 9 13.81 12.79 7.25
N VAL A 10 14.14 13.31 8.43
CA VAL A 10 15.41 14.04 8.68
C VAL A 10 16.37 13.24 9.55
N ASP A 11 15.89 12.18 10.18
CA ASP A 11 16.72 11.33 11.04
C ASP A 11 17.68 10.48 10.18
N PRO A 12 18.91 10.26 10.68
CA PRO A 12 19.85 9.40 9.96
C PRO A 12 19.36 7.96 9.93
N THR A 13 19.65 7.26 8.83
CA THR A 13 19.36 5.82 8.74
C THR A 13 20.07 5.07 9.87
N PRO A 14 19.37 4.25 10.66
CA PRO A 14 19.97 3.48 11.75
C PRO A 14 21.15 2.63 11.30
N GLU A 15 22.17 2.51 12.16
CA GLU A 15 23.40 1.76 11.84
C GLU A 15 23.13 0.31 11.47
N ILE A 16 22.20 -0.35 12.16
CA ILE A 16 21.79 -1.74 11.85
C ILE A 16 21.35 -1.91 10.40
N VAL A 17 20.61 -0.92 9.85
CA VAL A 17 20.14 -0.96 8.46
C VAL A 17 21.31 -0.73 7.50
N ARG A 18 22.17 0.25 7.79
CA ARG A 18 23.34 0.56 6.95
C ARG A 18 24.32 -0.61 6.89
N THR A 19 24.58 -1.27 8.03
CA THR A 19 25.42 -2.43 8.10
C THR A 19 24.83 -3.59 7.30
N ALA A 20 23.55 -3.91 7.49
CA ALA A 20 22.91 -4.98 6.74
C ALA A 20 22.93 -4.76 5.22
N LEU A 21 22.75 -3.51 4.77
CA LEU A 21 22.86 -3.16 3.35
C LEU A 21 24.30 -3.32 2.83
N ALA A 22 25.30 -2.90 3.60
CA ALA A 22 26.70 -3.03 3.24
C ALA A 22 27.12 -4.51 3.13
N ASP A 23 26.71 -5.34 4.10
CA ASP A 23 27.00 -6.77 4.12
C ASP A 23 26.35 -7.53 2.94
N ALA A 24 25.18 -7.05 2.47
CA ALA A 24 24.47 -7.63 1.35
C ALA A 24 24.91 -7.09 -0.03
N ALA A 25 25.77 -6.08 -0.09
CA ALA A 25 26.11 -5.38 -1.32
C ALA A 25 26.82 -6.28 -2.37
N ASP A 26 27.51 -7.33 -1.93
CA ASP A 26 28.23 -8.30 -2.79
C ASP A 26 27.49 -9.64 -2.91
N ALA A 27 26.16 -9.61 -2.84
CA ALA A 27 25.36 -10.82 -3.01
C ALA A 27 25.46 -11.36 -4.45
N PRO A 28 25.79 -12.67 -4.64
CA PRO A 28 25.98 -13.23 -5.97
C PRO A 28 24.66 -13.46 -6.70
N GLY A 29 24.71 -13.39 -8.04
CA GLY A 29 23.61 -13.75 -8.92
C GLY A 29 22.56 -12.67 -9.11
N TYR A 30 21.45 -13.06 -9.78
CA TYR A 30 20.31 -12.18 -9.98
C TYR A 30 19.28 -12.34 -8.86
N PRO A 31 18.62 -11.24 -8.43
CA PRO A 31 17.56 -11.35 -7.44
C PRO A 31 16.39 -12.16 -8.01
N THR A 32 15.71 -12.90 -7.15
CA THR A 32 14.48 -13.62 -7.52
C THR A 32 13.31 -12.62 -7.67
N VAL A 33 12.43 -12.85 -8.64
CA VAL A 33 11.29 -11.95 -8.92
C VAL A 33 10.37 -11.80 -7.70
N HIS A 34 10.19 -12.88 -6.94
CA HIS A 34 9.30 -12.90 -5.76
C HIS A 34 10.04 -12.69 -4.42
N GLY A 35 11.28 -12.24 -4.47
CA GLY A 35 12.11 -12.03 -3.28
C GLY A 35 12.65 -13.34 -2.68
N THR A 36 13.51 -13.21 -1.68
CA THR A 36 14.05 -14.36 -0.95
C THR A 36 13.05 -14.88 0.08
N ASP A 37 13.13 -16.16 0.44
CA ASP A 37 12.31 -16.72 1.52
C ASP A 37 12.54 -15.98 2.85
N ALA A 38 13.78 -15.58 3.11
CA ALA A 38 14.15 -14.85 4.32
C ALA A 38 13.39 -13.52 4.47
N VAL A 39 13.28 -12.72 3.39
CA VAL A 39 12.55 -11.44 3.46
C VAL A 39 11.05 -11.68 3.62
N ARG A 40 10.48 -12.68 2.94
CA ARG A 40 9.06 -13.00 3.04
C ARG A 40 8.68 -13.48 4.44
N VAL A 41 9.50 -14.35 5.03
CA VAL A 41 9.34 -14.79 6.43
C VAL A 41 9.47 -13.61 7.39
N ALA A 42 10.48 -12.74 7.22
CA ALA A 42 10.63 -11.56 8.07
C ALA A 42 9.42 -10.62 8.02
N VAL A 43 8.79 -10.46 6.85
CA VAL A 43 7.56 -9.67 6.69
C VAL A 43 6.39 -10.32 7.43
N THR A 44 6.16 -11.63 7.25
CA THR A 44 5.06 -12.32 7.94
C THR A 44 5.24 -12.35 9.45
N ASP A 45 6.48 -12.51 9.93
CA ASP A 45 6.81 -12.40 11.36
C ASP A 45 6.54 -11.00 11.91
N TRP A 46 6.85 -9.96 11.14
CA TRP A 46 6.55 -8.58 11.52
C TRP A 46 5.03 -8.33 11.57
N LEU A 47 4.27 -8.75 10.54
CA LEU A 47 2.81 -8.65 10.49
C LEU A 47 2.16 -9.33 11.71
N SER A 48 2.62 -10.53 12.06
CA SER A 48 2.11 -11.27 13.21
C SER A 48 2.41 -10.55 14.53
N ARG A 49 3.67 -10.13 14.75
CA ARG A 49 4.09 -9.49 16.00
C ARG A 49 3.49 -8.10 16.22
N ARG A 50 3.37 -7.31 15.15
CA ARG A 50 2.97 -5.90 15.25
C ARG A 50 1.48 -5.69 15.05
N LEU A 51 0.87 -6.47 14.17
CA LEU A 51 -0.50 -6.24 13.73
C LEU A 51 -1.43 -7.43 14.03
N GLY A 52 -0.91 -8.55 14.54
CA GLY A 52 -1.71 -9.75 14.81
C GLY A 52 -2.24 -10.43 13.54
N VAL A 53 -1.63 -10.13 12.38
CA VAL A 53 -2.04 -10.69 11.09
C VAL A 53 -1.33 -12.01 10.86
N ASP A 54 -2.11 -13.07 10.57
CA ASP A 54 -1.61 -14.37 10.16
C ASP A 54 -1.59 -14.44 8.62
N ALA A 55 -0.38 -14.35 8.05
CA ALA A 55 -0.14 -14.39 6.61
C ALA A 55 0.90 -15.46 6.27
N SER A 56 0.75 -16.08 5.11
CA SER A 56 1.76 -17.01 4.60
C SER A 56 2.88 -16.26 3.89
N PRO A 57 4.16 -16.68 4.02
CA PRO A 57 5.23 -16.16 3.18
C PRO A 57 4.94 -16.25 1.67
N ALA A 58 4.09 -17.17 1.23
CA ALA A 58 3.65 -17.29 -0.16
C ALA A 58 2.79 -16.10 -0.63
N ASP A 59 2.12 -15.41 0.30
CA ASP A 59 1.25 -14.26 0.00
C ASP A 59 2.03 -12.93 0.00
N VAL A 60 3.35 -12.96 0.24
CA VAL A 60 4.20 -11.77 0.30
C VAL A 60 4.97 -11.61 -1.01
N LEU A 61 4.81 -10.44 -1.63
CA LEU A 61 5.58 -10.02 -2.81
C LEU A 61 6.36 -8.73 -2.48
N PRO A 62 7.67 -8.79 -2.24
CA PRO A 62 8.50 -7.60 -2.05
C PRO A 62 8.55 -6.73 -3.32
N LEU A 63 8.48 -5.43 -3.14
CA LEU A 63 8.49 -4.44 -4.22
C LEU A 63 9.61 -3.43 -4.01
N ILE A 64 10.12 -2.86 -5.11
CA ILE A 64 11.05 -1.74 -5.07
C ILE A 64 10.24 -0.44 -5.03
N GLY A 65 9.64 -0.18 -3.86
CA GLY A 65 8.75 0.95 -3.64
C GLY A 65 7.30 0.68 -4.08
N THR A 66 6.36 1.01 -3.20
CA THR A 66 4.92 0.78 -3.42
C THR A 66 4.31 1.70 -4.45
N LYS A 67 4.89 2.90 -4.66
CA LYS A 67 4.38 3.89 -5.63
C LYS A 67 4.22 3.32 -7.03
N GLU A 68 5.21 2.59 -7.51
CA GLU A 68 5.16 1.98 -8.84
C GLU A 68 4.06 0.91 -8.91
N PHE A 69 3.96 0.07 -7.90
CA PHE A 69 2.90 -0.93 -7.82
C PHE A 69 1.51 -0.29 -7.81
N VAL A 70 1.31 0.77 -7.02
CA VAL A 70 0.04 1.53 -6.99
C VAL A 70 -0.33 2.03 -8.39
N ALA A 71 0.63 2.56 -9.13
CA ALA A 71 0.39 3.05 -10.49
C ALA A 71 0.07 1.92 -11.48
N TRP A 72 0.68 0.75 -11.32
CA TRP A 72 0.51 -0.37 -12.26
C TRP A 72 -0.63 -1.32 -11.91
N LEU A 73 -1.11 -1.35 -10.68
CA LEU A 73 -2.07 -2.35 -10.23
C LEU A 73 -3.35 -2.42 -11.08
N PRO A 74 -4.01 -1.29 -11.46
CA PRO A 74 -5.19 -1.38 -12.34
C PRO A 74 -4.88 -2.10 -13.68
N THR A 75 -3.73 -1.80 -14.28
CA THR A 75 -3.28 -2.45 -15.52
C THR A 75 -2.98 -3.94 -15.31
N LEU A 76 -2.33 -4.30 -14.19
CA LEU A 76 -2.01 -5.69 -13.86
C LEU A 76 -3.27 -6.54 -13.61
N LEU A 77 -4.34 -5.92 -13.12
CA LEU A 77 -5.65 -6.54 -12.97
C LEU A 77 -6.44 -6.62 -14.30
N GLY A 78 -5.89 -6.11 -15.39
CA GLY A 78 -6.55 -6.10 -16.70
C GLY A 78 -7.69 -5.11 -16.82
N LEU A 79 -7.75 -4.10 -15.96
CA LEU A 79 -8.78 -3.07 -16.00
C LEU A 79 -8.55 -2.10 -17.16
N GLY A 80 -9.63 -1.49 -17.66
CA GLY A 80 -9.60 -0.61 -18.82
C GLY A 80 -10.77 0.37 -18.88
N SER A 81 -11.09 0.87 -20.07
CA SER A 81 -12.05 1.94 -20.28
C SER A 81 -13.50 1.64 -19.86
N ALA A 82 -13.85 0.37 -19.73
CA ALA A 82 -15.14 -0.05 -19.22
C ALA A 82 -15.23 0.02 -17.69
N ASP A 83 -14.09 0.03 -17.01
CA ASP A 83 -13.97 -0.09 -15.57
C ASP A 83 -13.84 1.27 -14.88
N ALA A 84 -14.10 1.25 -13.57
CA ALA A 84 -13.84 2.38 -12.69
C ALA A 84 -12.89 1.96 -11.56
N VAL A 85 -12.05 2.89 -11.13
CA VAL A 85 -11.21 2.78 -9.94
C VAL A 85 -11.67 3.83 -8.94
N ALA A 86 -12.02 3.39 -7.74
CA ALA A 86 -12.42 4.27 -6.66
C ALA A 86 -11.20 4.62 -5.78
N SER A 87 -11.14 5.88 -5.34
CA SER A 87 -10.17 6.37 -4.36
C SER A 87 -10.78 7.45 -3.50
N PRO A 88 -10.24 7.74 -2.29
CA PRO A 88 -10.68 8.88 -1.52
C PRO A 88 -10.54 10.18 -2.32
N ALA A 89 -11.49 11.12 -2.15
CA ALA A 89 -11.52 12.39 -2.89
C ALA A 89 -10.28 13.26 -2.64
N VAL A 90 -9.72 13.18 -1.43
CA VAL A 90 -8.45 13.81 -1.04
C VAL A 90 -7.49 12.68 -0.70
N ALA A 91 -6.57 12.37 -1.59
CA ALA A 91 -5.71 11.20 -1.47
C ALA A 91 -4.37 11.39 -2.17
N TYR A 92 -3.52 10.39 -2.00
CA TYR A 92 -2.26 10.29 -2.73
C TYR A 92 -2.52 10.23 -4.25
N PRO A 93 -1.96 11.17 -5.05
CA PRO A 93 -2.35 11.33 -6.46
C PRO A 93 -2.13 10.10 -7.33
N THR A 94 -1.24 9.20 -6.93
CA THR A 94 -0.86 8.03 -7.73
C THR A 94 -2.02 7.05 -7.93
N TYR A 95 -3.02 7.01 -7.05
CA TYR A 95 -4.23 6.20 -7.27
C TYR A 95 -4.97 6.62 -8.54
N VAL A 96 -5.19 7.91 -8.70
CA VAL A 96 -5.82 8.48 -9.89
C VAL A 96 -4.93 8.31 -11.12
N VAL A 97 -3.63 8.55 -10.99
CA VAL A 97 -2.67 8.38 -12.08
C VAL A 97 -2.66 6.93 -12.58
N GLY A 98 -2.65 5.94 -11.69
CA GLY A 98 -2.72 4.52 -12.08
C GLY A 98 -4.02 4.16 -12.81
N ALA A 99 -5.15 4.68 -12.35
CA ALA A 99 -6.43 4.49 -13.02
C ALA A 99 -6.40 5.07 -14.46
N LEU A 100 -5.87 6.27 -14.62
CA LEU A 100 -5.76 6.93 -15.93
C LEU A 100 -4.79 6.20 -16.88
N ILE A 101 -3.67 5.68 -16.36
CA ILE A 101 -2.72 4.87 -17.14
C ILE A 101 -3.40 3.62 -17.70
N ALA A 102 -4.26 2.97 -16.90
CA ALA A 102 -5.04 1.81 -17.33
C ALA A 102 -6.23 2.17 -18.25
N GLY A 103 -6.51 3.47 -18.42
CA GLY A 103 -7.66 3.94 -19.20
C GLY A 103 -8.99 3.89 -18.44
N CYS A 104 -8.96 3.65 -17.12
CA CYS A 104 -10.14 3.57 -16.28
C CYS A 104 -10.75 4.94 -15.97
N ARG A 105 -12.05 4.96 -15.65
CA ARG A 105 -12.69 6.10 -15.00
C ARG A 105 -12.28 6.17 -13.52
N THR A 106 -12.23 7.35 -12.96
CA THR A 106 -12.03 7.56 -11.51
C THR A 106 -13.35 7.94 -10.85
N VAL A 107 -13.61 7.38 -9.67
CA VAL A 107 -14.80 7.64 -8.87
C VAL A 107 -14.44 7.73 -7.39
N ASP A 108 -15.33 8.27 -6.57
CA ASP A 108 -15.15 8.31 -5.12
C ASP A 108 -15.41 6.94 -4.48
N VAL A 109 -14.79 6.70 -3.32
CA VAL A 109 -15.07 5.50 -2.51
C VAL A 109 -16.56 5.39 -2.20
N GLY A 110 -17.12 4.21 -2.33
CA GLY A 110 -18.55 3.94 -2.19
C GLY A 110 -19.34 3.99 -3.51
N GLN A 111 -18.73 4.44 -4.60
CA GLN A 111 -19.31 4.30 -5.93
C GLN A 111 -18.95 2.93 -6.54
N PRO A 112 -19.80 2.39 -7.45
CA PRO A 112 -19.48 1.14 -8.14
C PRO A 112 -18.15 1.22 -8.88
N ALA A 113 -17.23 0.30 -8.57
CA ALA A 113 -15.88 0.26 -9.11
C ALA A 113 -15.36 -1.18 -9.19
N ALA A 114 -14.45 -1.45 -10.11
CA ALA A 114 -13.73 -2.73 -10.17
C ALA A 114 -12.61 -2.83 -9.12
N LEU A 115 -12.05 -1.68 -8.74
CA LEU A 115 -11.00 -1.55 -7.74
C LEU A 115 -11.30 -0.38 -6.82
N THR A 116 -11.15 -0.56 -5.52
CA THR A 116 -11.25 0.51 -4.50
C THR A 116 -9.96 0.60 -3.71
N TRP A 117 -9.34 1.78 -3.71
CA TRP A 117 -8.23 2.13 -2.85
C TRP A 117 -8.70 2.64 -1.50
N LEU A 118 -8.14 2.10 -0.44
CA LEU A 118 -8.21 2.66 0.91
C LEU A 118 -6.81 3.09 1.33
N ASN A 119 -6.71 4.11 2.17
CA ASN A 119 -5.45 4.53 2.76
C ASN A 119 -5.71 4.94 4.22
N SER A 120 -5.23 4.14 5.15
CA SER A 120 -5.43 4.36 6.59
C SER A 120 -4.18 3.90 7.36
N PRO A 121 -3.50 4.82 8.06
CA PRO A 121 -3.71 6.28 8.13
C PRO A 121 -3.56 6.97 6.77
N ALA A 122 -4.37 7.98 6.50
CA ALA A 122 -4.52 8.60 5.19
C ALA A 122 -3.48 9.70 4.90
N ASN A 123 -2.97 9.74 3.68
CA ASN A 123 -2.19 10.86 3.15
C ASN A 123 -3.08 11.68 2.20
N PRO A 124 -3.31 12.99 2.41
CA PRO A 124 -2.60 13.87 3.36
C PRO A 124 -3.35 14.14 4.66
N THR A 125 -4.54 13.57 4.90
CA THR A 125 -5.44 14.01 5.97
C THR A 125 -5.04 13.50 7.36
N GLY A 126 -4.29 12.39 7.44
CA GLY A 126 -3.97 11.72 8.71
C GLY A 126 -5.16 10.95 9.30
N GLU A 127 -6.28 10.87 8.61
CA GLU A 127 -7.48 10.18 9.08
C GLU A 127 -7.22 8.67 9.22
N VAL A 128 -7.69 8.09 10.32
CA VAL A 128 -7.64 6.66 10.59
C VAL A 128 -9.05 6.10 10.51
N MET A 129 -9.28 5.14 9.63
CA MET A 129 -10.57 4.47 9.50
C MET A 129 -10.82 3.53 10.68
N SER A 130 -12.05 3.56 11.21
CA SER A 130 -12.45 2.61 12.23
C SER A 130 -12.63 1.20 11.64
N VAL A 131 -12.55 0.19 12.51
CA VAL A 131 -12.80 -1.22 12.13
C VAL A 131 -14.20 -1.39 11.52
N GLU A 132 -15.19 -0.64 12.00
CA GLU A 132 -16.55 -0.67 11.46
C GLU A 132 -16.59 -0.12 10.04
N GLN A 133 -15.97 1.03 9.79
CA GLN A 133 -15.87 1.60 8.44
C GLN A 133 -15.17 0.63 7.47
N LEU A 134 -14.07 0.00 7.89
CA LEU A 134 -13.36 -0.98 7.07
C LEU A 134 -14.24 -2.20 6.76
N ARG A 135 -14.98 -2.71 7.75
CA ARG A 135 -15.92 -3.83 7.56
C ARG A 135 -17.04 -3.49 6.57
N ASP A 136 -17.60 -2.30 6.66
CA ASP A 136 -18.65 -1.85 5.76
C ASP A 136 -18.16 -1.76 4.32
N VAL A 137 -16.96 -1.20 4.10
CA VAL A 137 -16.35 -1.15 2.76
C VAL A 137 -16.10 -2.56 2.22
N VAL A 138 -15.54 -3.46 3.03
CA VAL A 138 -15.26 -4.84 2.59
C VAL A 138 -16.55 -5.60 2.30
N ALA A 139 -17.60 -5.43 3.11
CA ALA A 139 -18.89 -6.05 2.89
C ALA A 139 -19.52 -5.59 1.57
N SER A 140 -19.58 -4.28 1.35
CA SER A 140 -20.09 -3.69 0.11
C SER A 140 -19.29 -4.12 -1.12
N ALA A 141 -17.96 -4.15 -1.00
CA ALA A 141 -17.08 -4.59 -2.08
C ALA A 141 -17.30 -6.05 -2.47
N ARG A 142 -17.53 -6.93 -1.49
CA ARG A 142 -17.87 -8.35 -1.74
C ARG A 142 -19.17 -8.50 -2.50
N GLU A 143 -20.20 -7.73 -2.15
CA GLU A 143 -21.49 -7.74 -2.86
C GLU A 143 -21.37 -7.27 -4.31
N GLN A 144 -20.46 -6.34 -4.57
CA GLN A 144 -20.25 -5.75 -5.89
C GLN A 144 -19.18 -6.46 -6.73
N GLY A 145 -18.44 -7.41 -6.17
CA GLY A 145 -17.30 -8.03 -6.83
C GLY A 145 -16.10 -7.09 -7.02
N THR A 146 -15.99 -6.05 -6.16
CA THR A 146 -14.92 -5.05 -6.18
C THR A 146 -13.68 -5.57 -5.47
N VAL A 147 -12.51 -5.36 -6.05
CA VAL A 147 -11.22 -5.60 -5.37
C VAL A 147 -10.94 -4.43 -4.43
N VAL A 148 -10.72 -4.70 -3.14
CA VAL A 148 -10.30 -3.69 -2.16
C VAL A 148 -8.80 -3.80 -1.94
N VAL A 149 -8.09 -2.67 -2.01
CA VAL A 149 -6.66 -2.57 -1.73
C VAL A 149 -6.44 -1.52 -0.64
N SER A 150 -5.86 -1.94 0.48
CA SER A 150 -5.50 -1.07 1.58
C SER A 150 -4.03 -0.66 1.46
N ASP A 151 -3.79 0.65 1.35
CA ASP A 151 -2.45 1.23 1.43
C ASP A 151 -2.19 1.64 2.88
N GLU A 152 -1.34 0.87 3.53
CA GLU A 152 -1.04 0.95 4.96
C GLU A 152 0.38 1.46 5.23
N CYS A 153 0.94 2.24 4.32
CA CYS A 153 2.32 2.74 4.45
C CYS A 153 2.57 3.58 5.73
N TYR A 154 1.52 4.07 6.37
CA TYR A 154 1.58 4.84 7.63
C TYR A 154 1.05 4.08 8.85
N ILE A 155 0.86 2.77 8.78
CA ILE A 155 0.23 1.97 9.85
C ILE A 155 0.97 2.06 11.20
N GLU A 156 2.27 2.30 11.18
CA GLU A 156 3.10 2.49 12.39
C GLU A 156 3.12 3.94 12.91
N LEU A 157 2.43 4.88 12.25
CA LEU A 157 2.45 6.30 12.56
C LEU A 157 1.15 6.81 13.22
N GLY A 158 0.37 5.92 13.81
CA GLY A 158 -0.81 6.31 14.59
C GLY A 158 -0.41 7.04 15.88
N TRP A 159 -1.05 8.21 16.15
CA TRP A 159 -0.81 9.02 17.36
C TRP A 159 -1.94 8.86 18.36
N ASP A 160 -3.15 9.26 17.98
CA ASP A 160 -4.33 9.30 18.83
C ASP A 160 -5.29 8.12 18.56
N ALA A 161 -5.06 7.38 17.49
CA ALA A 161 -5.84 6.21 17.10
C ALA A 161 -4.93 5.01 16.81
N GLN A 162 -5.44 3.82 17.07
CA GLN A 162 -4.82 2.57 16.61
C GLN A 162 -5.29 2.35 15.16
N PRO A 163 -4.36 2.30 14.19
CA PRO A 163 -4.70 2.01 12.80
C PRO A 163 -5.14 0.56 12.64
#